data_190311c3f0ae7950d3976fe507fd893f
#
_entry.id   190311c3f0ae7950d3976fe507fd893f
#
_cell.length_a   1.000
_cell.length_b   1.000
_cell.length_c   1.000
_cell.angle_alpha   90.00
_cell.angle_beta   90.00
_cell.angle_gamma   90.00
#
_symmetry.space_group_name_H-M   'P 1'
#
loop_
_entity.id
_entity.type
_entity.pdbx_description
1 polymer ?
#
loop_
_entity_poly.entity_id
_entity_poly.type
_entity_poly.pdbx_seq_one_letter_code
_entity_poly.pdbx_strand_id
1 'polypeptide(L)'
;VMKVYGGGDLLSEANSPFGRALTPVQCIEYALTRPAVAAVMVGCKSRAEIEAALAWCGAPAAERDYTAVMTGLERFSWRGHCMYCGHCAPCTAGIDIASVNKYYNLTLAQDEVPETVREHYNLLAHHASECIACGRCERNCPFGVDIIGHMRLAAAKFGY
;
A
#
# COMPACT_ATOMS: atom_id res chain seq x y z
N VAL A 1 1.27 -0.15 -17.29
CA VAL A 1 0.99 0.06 -15.85
C VAL A 1 0.59 -1.25 -15.21
N MET A 2 1.09 -1.52 -13.99
CA MET A 2 0.73 -2.66 -13.15
C MET A 2 -0.07 -2.19 -11.92
N LYS A 3 -0.69 -3.15 -11.21
CA LYS A 3 -1.41 -2.88 -9.93
C LYS A 3 -2.61 -1.95 -10.07
N VAL A 4 -3.28 -1.93 -11.21
CA VAL A 4 -4.45 -1.06 -11.47
C VAL A 4 -5.62 -1.29 -10.51
N TYR A 5 -5.68 -2.45 -9.85
CA TYR A 5 -6.67 -2.78 -8.81
C TYR A 5 -6.19 -2.48 -7.38
N GLY A 6 -5.02 -1.84 -7.20
CA GLY A 6 -4.46 -1.57 -5.87
C GLY A 6 -4.18 -2.83 -5.04
N GLY A 7 -3.83 -3.96 -5.69
CA GLY A 7 -3.70 -5.25 -5.01
C GLY A 7 -5.03 -5.99 -4.79
N GLY A 8 -6.13 -5.43 -5.25
CA GLY A 8 -7.50 -5.92 -5.04
C GLY A 8 -8.33 -4.99 -4.13
N ASP A 9 -7.68 -4.09 -3.41
CA ASP A 9 -8.35 -3.20 -2.45
C ASP A 9 -9.39 -2.30 -3.13
N LEU A 10 -9.10 -1.80 -4.33
CA LEU A 10 -10.03 -0.95 -5.08
C LEU A 10 -11.31 -1.68 -5.51
N LEU A 11 -11.29 -3.00 -5.59
CA LEU A 11 -12.44 -3.84 -5.95
C LEU A 11 -13.26 -4.29 -4.72
N SER A 12 -12.85 -3.91 -3.52
CA SER A 12 -13.50 -4.25 -2.26
C SER A 12 -14.08 -2.99 -1.61
N GLU A 13 -15.35 -2.99 -1.27
CA GLU A 13 -15.99 -1.87 -0.58
C GLU A 13 -15.36 -1.61 0.79
N ALA A 14 -14.98 -2.68 1.50
CA ALA A 14 -14.38 -2.59 2.83
C ALA A 14 -12.95 -2.02 2.81
N ASN A 15 -12.19 -2.29 1.73
CA ASN A 15 -10.77 -1.93 1.65
C ASN A 15 -10.52 -0.69 0.78
N SER A 16 -11.48 -0.35 -0.08
CA SER A 16 -11.34 0.79 -0.97
C SER A 16 -11.24 2.11 -0.19
N PRO A 17 -10.23 2.94 -0.46
CA PRO A 17 -10.09 4.25 0.17
C PRO A 17 -11.24 5.20 -0.20
N PHE A 18 -12.09 4.80 -1.14
CA PHE A 18 -13.26 5.57 -1.59
C PHE A 18 -14.54 5.23 -0.82
N GLY A 19 -14.48 4.31 0.17
CA GLY A 19 -15.66 3.84 0.91
C GLY A 19 -16.65 3.05 0.04
N ARG A 20 -16.28 2.72 -1.20
CA ARG A 20 -17.00 1.85 -2.13
C ARG A 20 -16.05 1.25 -3.16
N ALA A 21 -16.42 0.08 -3.68
CA ALA A 21 -15.63 -0.59 -4.70
C ALA A 21 -15.71 0.13 -6.06
N LEU A 22 -14.59 0.15 -6.78
CA LEU A 22 -14.58 0.39 -8.22
C LEU A 22 -14.77 -0.94 -8.95
N THR A 23 -15.29 -0.89 -10.16
CA THR A 23 -15.32 -2.05 -11.04
C THR A 23 -13.95 -2.27 -11.73
N PRO A 24 -13.64 -3.48 -12.20
CA PRO A 24 -12.45 -3.72 -13.03
C PRO A 24 -12.40 -2.79 -14.24
N VAL A 25 -13.55 -2.53 -14.88
CA VAL A 25 -13.68 -1.62 -16.02
C VAL A 25 -13.25 -0.20 -15.66
N GLN A 26 -13.72 0.33 -14.54
CA GLN A 26 -13.38 1.67 -14.07
C GLN A 26 -11.90 1.81 -13.73
N CYS A 27 -11.32 0.80 -13.07
CA CYS A 27 -9.89 0.80 -12.74
C CYS A 27 -9.00 0.79 -14.00
N ILE A 28 -9.37 0.00 -15.02
CA ILE A 28 -8.65 -0.07 -16.30
C ILE A 28 -8.79 1.27 -17.04
N GLU A 29 -9.99 1.82 -17.12
CA GLU A 29 -10.25 3.12 -17.76
C GLU A 29 -9.44 4.23 -17.12
N TYR A 30 -9.43 4.31 -15.78
CA TYR A 30 -8.63 5.29 -15.06
C TYR A 30 -7.15 5.25 -15.49
N ALA A 31 -6.57 4.06 -15.59
CA ALA A 31 -5.17 3.91 -15.97
C ALA A 31 -4.93 4.27 -17.44
N LEU A 32 -5.75 3.77 -18.35
CA LEU A 32 -5.58 3.98 -19.80
C LEU A 32 -5.84 5.41 -20.26
N THR A 33 -6.61 6.18 -19.49
CA THR A 33 -6.83 7.61 -19.77
C THR A 33 -5.68 8.51 -19.28
N ARG A 34 -4.65 7.96 -18.62
CA ARG A 34 -3.47 8.75 -18.22
C ARG A 34 -2.52 8.95 -19.41
N PRO A 35 -1.98 10.17 -19.60
CA PRO A 35 -0.96 10.42 -20.61
C PRO A 35 0.20 9.43 -20.47
N ALA A 36 0.74 8.97 -21.60
CA ALA A 36 1.84 8.03 -21.69
C ALA A 36 1.60 6.59 -21.15
N VAL A 37 0.37 6.23 -20.76
CA VAL A 37 0.03 4.84 -20.47
C VAL A 37 -0.49 4.16 -21.73
N ALA A 38 0.32 3.24 -22.28
CA ALA A 38 -0.01 2.49 -23.49
C ALA A 38 -0.72 1.16 -23.20
N ALA A 39 -0.52 0.58 -22.02
CA ALA A 39 -1.10 -0.70 -21.64
C ALA A 39 -1.23 -0.85 -20.13
N VAL A 40 -2.18 -1.69 -19.71
CA VAL A 40 -2.34 -2.12 -18.32
C VAL A 40 -2.13 -3.62 -18.21
N MET A 41 -1.49 -4.05 -17.11
CA MET A 41 -1.35 -5.44 -16.76
C MET A 41 -2.15 -5.71 -15.49
N VAL A 42 -3.25 -6.43 -15.63
CA VAL A 42 -4.15 -6.78 -14.54
C VAL A 42 -3.74 -8.12 -13.90
N GLY A 43 -3.88 -8.23 -12.59
CA GLY A 43 -3.72 -9.51 -11.88
C GLY A 43 -5.06 -10.24 -11.83
N CYS A 44 -5.12 -11.43 -12.40
CA CYS A 44 -6.30 -12.29 -12.38
C CYS A 44 -5.93 -13.69 -11.85
N LYS A 45 -6.79 -14.24 -10.98
CA LYS A 45 -6.62 -15.58 -10.38
C LYS A 45 -7.62 -16.60 -10.96
N SER A 46 -8.64 -16.13 -11.66
CA SER A 46 -9.70 -16.98 -12.23
C SER A 46 -10.11 -16.50 -13.61
N ARG A 47 -10.77 -17.40 -14.34
CA ARG A 47 -11.37 -17.08 -15.65
C ARG A 47 -12.40 -15.96 -15.53
N ALA A 48 -13.22 -15.97 -14.51
CA ALA A 48 -14.23 -14.93 -14.27
C ALA A 48 -13.59 -13.52 -14.09
N GLU A 49 -12.43 -13.44 -13.41
CA GLU A 49 -11.70 -12.18 -13.28
C GLU A 49 -11.10 -11.71 -14.60
N ILE A 50 -10.67 -12.62 -15.47
CA ILE A 50 -10.21 -12.30 -16.83
C ILE A 50 -11.37 -11.75 -17.65
N GLU A 51 -12.52 -12.42 -17.62
CA GLU A 51 -13.73 -11.99 -18.34
C GLU A 51 -14.20 -10.60 -17.86
N ALA A 52 -14.17 -10.35 -16.54
CA ALA A 52 -14.49 -9.06 -15.96
C ALA A 52 -13.52 -7.93 -16.39
N ALA A 53 -12.24 -8.24 -16.56
CA ALA A 53 -11.26 -7.29 -17.08
C ALA A 53 -11.48 -7.02 -18.60
N LEU A 54 -11.73 -8.07 -19.38
CA LEU A 54 -11.99 -7.98 -20.82
C LEU A 54 -13.30 -7.25 -21.14
N ALA A 55 -14.24 -7.19 -20.23
CA ALA A 55 -15.48 -6.43 -20.37
C ALA A 55 -15.21 -4.96 -20.68
N TRP A 56 -14.04 -4.41 -20.30
CA TRP A 56 -13.63 -3.07 -20.64
C TRP A 56 -13.64 -2.82 -22.16
N CYS A 57 -13.27 -3.80 -22.99
CA CYS A 57 -13.19 -3.63 -24.43
C CYS A 57 -14.54 -3.27 -25.07
N GLY A 58 -15.66 -3.75 -24.52
CA GLY A 58 -17.00 -3.50 -25.01
C GLY A 58 -17.87 -2.61 -24.11
N ALA A 59 -17.33 -2.13 -22.98
CA ALA A 59 -18.08 -1.37 -22.00
C ALA A 59 -18.51 0.01 -22.56
N PRO A 60 -19.75 0.42 -22.34
CA PRO A 60 -20.20 1.77 -22.69
C PRO A 60 -19.53 2.82 -21.79
N ALA A 61 -19.52 4.08 -22.23
CA ALA A 61 -18.89 5.19 -21.50
C ALA A 61 -19.42 5.32 -20.05
N ALA A 62 -20.69 5.08 -19.83
CA ALA A 62 -21.30 5.15 -18.49
C ALA A 62 -20.73 4.11 -17.51
N GLU A 63 -20.37 2.91 -17.98
CA GLU A 63 -19.77 1.86 -17.12
C GLU A 63 -18.27 2.12 -16.89
N ARG A 64 -17.62 2.85 -17.79
CA ARG A 64 -16.22 3.27 -17.66
C ARG A 64 -16.05 4.47 -16.74
N ASP A 65 -17.13 5.23 -16.49
CA ASP A 65 -17.06 6.44 -15.68
C ASP A 65 -16.72 6.10 -14.21
N TYR A 66 -15.52 6.48 -13.83
CA TYR A 66 -15.01 6.38 -12.45
C TYR A 66 -15.16 7.67 -11.66
N THR A 67 -15.56 8.78 -12.30
CA THR A 67 -15.55 10.12 -11.69
C THR A 67 -16.51 10.23 -10.52
N ALA A 68 -17.67 9.58 -10.61
CA ALA A 68 -18.66 9.55 -9.53
C ALA A 68 -18.14 8.86 -8.26
N VAL A 69 -17.20 7.92 -8.38
CA VAL A 69 -16.53 7.28 -7.23
C VAL A 69 -15.48 8.22 -6.64
N MET A 70 -14.81 9.01 -7.47
CA MET A 70 -13.69 9.86 -7.07
C MET A 70 -14.11 11.25 -6.58
N THR A 71 -15.29 11.74 -6.94
CA THR A 71 -15.76 13.09 -6.55
C THR A 71 -16.15 13.22 -5.08
N GLY A 72 -16.36 12.12 -4.36
CA GLY A 72 -16.64 12.10 -2.92
C GLY A 72 -15.41 12.04 -2.02
N LEU A 73 -14.22 12.07 -2.60
CA LEU A 73 -12.99 11.98 -1.83
C LEU A 73 -12.66 13.30 -1.15
N GLU A 74 -12.60 13.28 0.17
CA GLU A 74 -11.57 14.04 0.86
C GLU A 74 -10.23 13.59 0.27
N ARG A 75 -9.40 14.54 -0.19
CA ARG A 75 -8.13 14.23 -0.85
C ARG A 75 -7.40 13.15 -0.06
N PHE A 76 -7.18 11.98 -0.68
CA PHE A 76 -6.37 10.92 -0.08
C PHE A 76 -5.01 11.52 0.27
N SER A 77 -4.76 11.63 1.55
CA SER A 77 -3.51 12.17 2.06
C SER A 77 -2.56 11.02 2.34
N TRP A 78 -1.38 11.06 1.75
CA TRP A 78 -0.27 10.16 2.12
C TRP A 78 0.29 10.46 3.52
N ARG A 79 -0.24 11.46 4.20
CA ARG A 79 0.14 11.77 5.58
C ARG A 79 -0.15 10.58 6.49
N GLY A 80 0.83 10.27 7.35
CA GLY A 80 0.76 9.13 8.25
C GLY A 80 1.14 7.78 7.61
N HIS A 81 1.27 7.70 6.28
CA HIS A 81 1.63 6.46 5.59
C HIS A 81 3.13 6.42 5.22
N CYS A 82 3.79 5.32 5.60
CA CYS A 82 5.19 5.14 5.24
C CYS A 82 5.33 4.79 3.76
N MET A 83 6.05 5.65 3.01
CA MET A 83 6.31 5.49 1.58
C MET A 83 7.67 4.83 1.30
N TYR A 84 8.35 4.31 2.34
CA TYR A 84 9.66 3.64 2.25
C TYR A 84 10.75 4.46 1.55
N CYS A 85 10.62 5.78 1.59
CA CYS A 85 11.46 6.72 0.84
C CYS A 85 12.86 6.94 1.44
N GLY A 86 13.11 6.45 2.67
CA GLY A 86 14.42 6.54 3.31
C GLY A 86 14.77 7.88 3.96
N HIS A 87 13.92 8.92 3.91
CA HIS A 87 14.21 10.22 4.53
C HIS A 87 14.40 10.16 6.06
N CYS A 88 13.90 9.12 6.71
CA CYS A 88 14.10 8.86 8.13
C CYS A 88 15.55 8.47 8.48
N ALA A 89 16.35 8.09 7.52
CA ALA A 89 17.76 7.75 7.72
C ALA A 89 18.65 9.02 7.86
N PRO A 90 19.82 8.90 8.55
CA PRO A 90 20.27 7.75 9.31
C PRO A 90 19.57 7.67 10.68
N CYS A 91 19.24 6.46 11.13
CA CYS A 91 18.74 6.21 12.48
C CYS A 91 19.89 6.28 13.49
N THR A 92 19.66 6.89 14.66
CA THR A 92 20.68 6.99 15.72
C THR A 92 21.04 5.62 16.29
N ALA A 93 20.10 4.66 16.30
CA ALA A 93 20.31 3.27 16.72
C ALA A 93 20.65 2.33 15.56
N GLY A 94 20.90 2.84 14.35
CA GLY A 94 21.28 2.03 13.19
C GLY A 94 20.13 1.28 12.49
N ILE A 95 18.89 1.46 12.96
CA ILE A 95 17.73 0.72 12.43
C ILE A 95 17.44 1.17 10.98
N ASP A 96 17.26 0.20 10.09
CA ASP A 96 16.64 0.44 8.77
C ASP A 96 15.12 0.58 8.92
N ILE A 97 14.72 1.80 9.27
CA ILE A 97 13.32 2.14 9.56
C ILE A 97 12.41 1.86 8.36
N ALA A 98 12.89 2.07 7.13
CA ALA A 98 12.09 1.83 5.94
C ALA A 98 11.78 0.34 5.77
N SER A 99 12.76 -0.52 5.95
CA SER A 99 12.60 -1.97 5.90
C SER A 99 11.74 -2.50 7.06
N VAL A 100 11.94 -2.01 8.28
CA VAL A 100 11.08 -2.37 9.42
C VAL A 100 9.62 -2.03 9.14
N ASN A 101 9.33 -0.80 8.69
CA ASN A 101 7.96 -0.40 8.33
C ASN A 101 7.39 -1.25 7.20
N LYS A 102 8.20 -1.61 6.20
CA LYS A 102 7.77 -2.46 5.09
C LYS A 102 7.33 -3.83 5.60
N TYR A 103 8.15 -4.49 6.43
CA TYR A 103 7.81 -5.80 6.96
C TYR A 103 6.62 -5.74 7.92
N TYR A 104 6.55 -4.72 8.76
CA TYR A 104 5.39 -4.50 9.63
C TYR A 104 4.10 -4.34 8.80
N ASN A 105 4.09 -3.49 7.78
CA ASN A 105 2.92 -3.27 6.94
C ASN A 105 2.48 -4.54 6.19
N LEU A 106 3.41 -5.43 5.83
CA LEU A 106 3.07 -6.73 5.23
C LEU A 106 2.33 -7.66 6.19
N THR A 107 2.38 -7.41 7.49
CA THR A 107 1.66 -8.21 8.50
C THR A 107 0.28 -7.67 8.84
N LEU A 108 -0.07 -6.44 8.44
CA LEU A 108 -1.33 -5.80 8.86
C LEU A 108 -2.58 -6.41 8.23
N ALA A 109 -2.44 -7.00 7.04
CA ALA A 109 -3.54 -7.64 6.32
C ALA A 109 -3.66 -9.15 6.62
N GLN A 110 -2.95 -9.66 7.64
CA GLN A 110 -2.85 -11.08 7.94
C GLN A 110 -2.93 -11.33 9.44
N ASP A 111 -3.63 -12.39 9.83
CA ASP A 111 -3.77 -12.76 11.25
C ASP A 111 -2.42 -13.18 11.85
N GLU A 112 -1.63 -13.94 11.08
CA GLU A 112 -0.30 -14.38 11.46
C GLU A 112 0.80 -13.71 10.62
N VAL A 113 2.01 -13.64 11.17
CA VAL A 113 3.19 -13.15 10.43
C VAL A 113 3.64 -14.24 9.47
N PRO A 114 3.61 -14.00 8.13
CA PRO A 114 4.12 -14.97 7.18
C PRO A 114 5.58 -15.33 7.46
N GLU A 115 5.92 -16.62 7.33
CA GLU A 115 7.27 -17.11 7.63
C GLU A 115 8.34 -16.36 6.83
N THR A 116 8.14 -16.14 5.55
CA THR A 116 9.07 -15.40 4.70
C THR A 116 9.27 -13.95 5.14
N VAL A 117 8.22 -13.28 5.66
CA VAL A 117 8.32 -11.92 6.20
C VAL A 117 9.14 -11.93 7.49
N ARG A 118 8.92 -12.92 8.36
CA ARG A 118 9.67 -13.11 9.61
C ARG A 118 11.15 -13.38 9.32
N GLU A 119 11.44 -14.27 8.37
CA GLU A 119 12.82 -14.55 7.96
C GLU A 119 13.57 -13.30 7.49
N HIS A 120 12.95 -12.52 6.61
CA HIS A 120 13.55 -11.28 6.11
C HIS A 120 13.71 -10.22 7.22
N TYR A 121 12.75 -10.13 8.15
CA TYR A 121 12.88 -9.24 9.29
C TYR A 121 14.05 -9.65 10.18
N ASN A 122 14.23 -10.94 10.43
CA ASN A 122 15.32 -11.50 11.25
C ASN A 122 16.72 -11.26 10.66
N LEU A 123 16.81 -11.04 9.35
CA LEU A 123 18.07 -10.71 8.66
C LEU A 123 18.47 -9.24 8.78
N LEU A 124 17.62 -8.38 9.35
CA LEU A 124 18.00 -6.99 9.58
C LEU A 124 19.10 -6.92 10.64
N ALA A 125 20.06 -6.01 10.44
CA ALA A 125 21.17 -5.82 11.37
C ALA A 125 20.73 -5.24 12.73
N HIS A 126 19.64 -4.45 12.72
CA HIS A 126 19.05 -3.84 13.89
C HIS A 126 17.53 -3.95 13.82
N HIS A 127 16.89 -4.25 14.95
CA HIS A 127 15.47 -4.51 15.04
C HIS A 127 14.69 -3.35 15.68
N ALA A 128 13.36 -3.41 15.58
CA ALA A 128 12.48 -2.35 16.07
C ALA A 128 12.60 -2.11 17.57
N SER A 129 12.88 -3.17 18.37
CA SER A 129 13.07 -3.07 19.83
C SER A 129 14.27 -2.22 20.24
N GLU A 130 15.23 -2.01 19.37
CA GLU A 130 16.40 -1.17 19.61
C GLU A 130 16.10 0.34 19.49
N CYS A 131 14.83 0.70 19.18
CA CYS A 131 14.42 2.09 19.04
C CYS A 131 14.50 2.83 20.38
N ILE A 132 15.37 3.84 20.42
CA ILE A 132 15.55 4.73 21.59
C ILE A 132 14.56 5.92 21.63
N ALA A 133 13.57 5.95 20.77
CA ALA A 133 12.52 6.98 20.69
C ALA A 133 13.04 8.43 20.63
N CYS A 134 14.17 8.68 19.96
CA CYS A 134 14.81 10.01 19.90
C CYS A 134 14.07 11.01 18.98
N GLY A 135 13.11 10.58 18.18
CA GLY A 135 12.26 11.40 17.30
C GLY A 135 12.94 11.99 16.07
N ARG A 136 14.22 11.68 15.82
CA ARG A 136 14.94 12.22 14.64
C ARG A 136 14.28 11.82 13.32
N CYS A 137 13.89 10.55 13.21
CA CYS A 137 13.23 10.00 12.04
C CYS A 137 11.90 10.66 11.73
N GLU A 138 11.11 11.01 12.74
CA GLU A 138 9.81 11.67 12.60
C GLU A 138 9.98 13.12 12.14
N ARG A 139 10.97 13.84 12.67
CA ARG A 139 11.29 15.20 12.21
C ARG A 139 11.72 15.25 10.74
N ASN A 140 12.36 14.18 10.26
CA ASN A 140 12.81 14.05 8.88
C ASN A 140 11.73 13.51 7.94
N CYS A 141 10.63 12.96 8.48
CA CYS A 141 9.60 12.31 7.68
C CYS A 141 8.70 13.34 6.95
N PRO A 142 8.74 13.41 5.60
CA PRO A 142 7.91 14.36 4.87
C PRO A 142 6.41 13.99 4.90
N PHE A 143 6.08 12.77 5.35
CA PHE A 143 4.72 12.26 5.41
C PHE A 143 4.13 12.29 6.83
N GLY A 144 4.90 12.68 7.85
CA GLY A 144 4.42 12.78 9.23
C GLY A 144 4.00 11.43 9.83
N VAL A 145 4.75 10.38 9.54
CA VAL A 145 4.49 9.03 10.05
C VAL A 145 4.86 8.98 11.54
N ASP A 146 4.00 8.37 12.37
CA ASP A 146 4.33 7.99 13.75
C ASP A 146 5.30 6.79 13.74
N ILE A 147 6.57 7.09 13.47
CA ILE A 147 7.60 6.07 13.31
C ILE A 147 7.91 5.38 14.65
N ILE A 148 7.93 6.12 15.74
CA ILE A 148 8.18 5.55 17.07
C ILE A 148 7.07 4.59 17.47
N GLY A 149 5.81 4.95 17.21
CA GLY A 149 4.66 4.07 17.39
C GLY A 149 4.78 2.80 16.53
N HIS A 150 5.15 2.94 15.26
CA HIS A 150 5.37 1.80 14.37
C HIS A 150 6.52 0.88 14.85
N MET A 151 7.61 1.44 15.38
CA MET A 151 8.69 0.61 15.96
C MET A 151 8.18 -0.22 17.14
N ARG A 152 7.38 0.37 18.03
CA ARG A 152 6.78 -0.38 19.16
C ARG A 152 5.85 -1.51 18.69
N LEU A 153 5.01 -1.22 17.70
CA LEU A 153 4.09 -2.20 17.14
C LEU A 153 4.82 -3.32 16.39
N ALA A 154 5.87 -2.98 15.64
CA ALA A 154 6.71 -3.93 14.95
C ALA A 154 7.45 -4.84 15.95
N ALA A 155 8.05 -4.28 17.00
CA ALA A 155 8.69 -5.04 18.06
C ALA A 155 7.71 -6.03 18.72
N ALA A 156 6.49 -5.59 19.02
CA ALA A 156 5.46 -6.47 19.58
C ALA A 156 5.03 -7.58 18.60
N LYS A 157 4.91 -7.27 17.30
CA LYS A 157 4.45 -8.22 16.26
C LYS A 157 5.53 -9.28 15.93
N PHE A 158 6.80 -8.90 15.92
CA PHE A 158 7.92 -9.79 15.57
C PHE A 158 8.57 -10.44 16.82
N GLY A 159 8.38 -9.86 18.01
CA GLY A 159 8.88 -10.38 19.28
C GLY A 159 10.21 -9.76 19.74
N TYR A 160 10.77 -8.81 18.99
CA TYR A 160 11.98 -8.05 19.32
C TYR A 160 12.15 -6.81 18.45
#